data_9129fcca6615e7a9af486676ee73ee3b
#
_entry.id   9129fcca6615e7a9af486676ee73ee3b
#
_cell.length_a   1.000
_cell.length_b   1.000
_cell.length_c   1.000
_cell.angle_alpha   90.00
_cell.angle_beta   90.00
_cell.angle_gamma   90.00
#
_symmetry.space_group_name_H-M   'P 1'
#
loop_
_entity.id
_entity.type
_entity.pdbx_description
1 polymer ?
#
loop_
_entity_poly.entity_id
_entity_poly.type
_entity_poly.pdbx_seq_one_letter_code
_entity_poly.pdbx_strand_id
1 'polypeptide(L)'
;GLRARSPSRGLGDVYKRQIEDLRRTRYKIDDEMLRPYFPLNHVLDGLFEIVRRTFGFRIAEVKISEVWHEDVRYFEIFDDDAGTKLGGFYTDWFPRSEKRQGAWMNNFVTGGPRDEGFAPHLGVVCGNFTPPEGDQPALLTHREVETTFHEFGHLLHHCVSRVEIPSLAGINVAWDWVELPSQLMENWTWEKEALDLFAKHFESGEVLPDELFDCLLAARRYMGGWAQMRQLSLGTIDLALHTELAPVLRDGSEDDPGAEIDASQGNEVMAFGEERFAPFAPNPNFAQFHMLTSFSHLFAGGYAAAYYSYLWSEVLDADAVSYTHLTLPTIL
;
A
#
# COMPACT_ATOMS: atom_id res chain seq x y z
N GLY A 1 1.62 -30.02 -24.33
CA GLY A 1 0.56 -30.48 -23.48
C GLY A 1 -0.22 -29.30 -22.92
N LEU A 2 -1.48 -29.14 -23.32
CA LEU A 2 -2.41 -28.15 -22.76
C LEU A 2 -2.61 -28.47 -21.27
N ARG A 3 -2.09 -27.64 -20.38
CA ARG A 3 -2.45 -27.70 -18.96
C ARG A 3 -3.95 -27.38 -18.85
N ALA A 4 -4.73 -28.31 -18.40
CA ALA A 4 -6.15 -28.08 -18.08
C ALA A 4 -6.25 -26.91 -17.09
N ARG A 5 -6.87 -25.81 -17.51
CA ARG A 5 -7.18 -24.68 -16.62
C ARG A 5 -8.20 -25.17 -15.59
N SER A 6 -7.91 -25.00 -14.32
CA SER A 6 -8.85 -25.27 -13.24
C SER A 6 -10.17 -24.50 -13.48
N PRO A 7 -11.34 -25.14 -13.37
CA PRO A 7 -12.65 -24.46 -13.58
C PRO A 7 -12.87 -23.24 -12.67
N SER A 8 -12.25 -23.21 -11.50
CA SER A 8 -12.35 -22.08 -10.55
C SER A 8 -11.62 -20.81 -11.03
N ARG A 9 -10.53 -20.95 -11.82
CA ARG A 9 -9.85 -19.78 -12.41
C ARG A 9 -10.70 -19.09 -13.47
N GLY A 10 -11.47 -19.84 -14.26
CA GLY A 10 -12.36 -19.26 -15.28
C GLY A 10 -13.53 -18.46 -14.71
N LEU A 11 -14.11 -18.89 -13.60
CA LEU A 11 -15.21 -18.18 -12.93
C LEU A 11 -14.72 -16.87 -12.28
N GLY A 12 -13.57 -16.87 -11.60
CA GLY A 12 -12.98 -15.67 -11.02
C GLY A 12 -12.68 -14.58 -12.08
N ASP A 13 -12.20 -14.97 -13.25
CA ASP A 13 -11.95 -14.06 -14.37
C ASP A 13 -13.26 -13.49 -14.95
N VAL A 14 -14.35 -14.28 -15.01
CA VAL A 14 -15.67 -13.81 -15.46
C VAL A 14 -16.23 -12.76 -14.51
N TYR A 15 -16.17 -12.99 -13.19
CA TYR A 15 -16.67 -12.03 -12.20
C TYR A 15 -15.86 -10.73 -12.21
N LYS A 16 -14.54 -10.80 -12.33
CA LYS A 16 -13.71 -9.59 -12.46
C LYS A 16 -14.13 -8.76 -13.66
N ARG A 17 -14.29 -9.38 -14.82
CA ARG A 17 -14.75 -8.69 -16.04
C ARG A 17 -16.14 -8.07 -15.85
N GLN A 18 -17.08 -8.78 -15.22
CA GLN A 18 -18.41 -8.25 -14.94
C GLN A 18 -18.39 -7.03 -14.02
N ILE A 19 -17.51 -7.03 -13.00
CA ILE A 19 -17.33 -5.91 -12.09
C ILE A 19 -16.76 -4.70 -12.86
N GLU A 20 -15.75 -4.90 -13.69
CA GLU A 20 -15.18 -3.85 -14.54
C GLU A 20 -16.18 -3.31 -15.59
N ASP A 21 -16.93 -4.20 -16.25
CA ASP A 21 -17.97 -3.80 -17.20
C ASP A 21 -19.11 -3.00 -16.53
N LEU A 22 -19.50 -3.38 -15.32
CA LEU A 22 -20.47 -2.63 -14.53
C LEU A 22 -19.91 -1.25 -14.12
N ARG A 23 -18.65 -1.18 -13.66
CA ARG A 23 -17.98 0.08 -13.34
C ARG A 23 -17.97 1.01 -14.55
N ARG A 24 -17.50 0.52 -15.70
CA ARG A 24 -17.46 1.27 -16.96
C ARG A 24 -18.84 1.73 -17.43
N THR A 25 -19.85 0.85 -17.35
CA THR A 25 -21.19 1.17 -17.81
C THR A 25 -21.88 2.18 -16.89
N ARG A 26 -21.74 2.01 -15.57
CA ARG A 26 -22.45 2.82 -14.57
C ARG A 26 -21.78 4.17 -14.32
N TYR A 27 -20.43 4.17 -14.23
CA TYR A 27 -19.66 5.36 -13.88
C TYR A 27 -18.90 5.96 -15.04
N LYS A 28 -18.96 5.34 -16.24
CA LYS A 28 -18.32 5.80 -17.47
C LYS A 28 -16.81 6.00 -17.34
N ILE A 29 -16.16 5.18 -16.53
CA ILE A 29 -14.73 5.26 -16.27
C ILE A 29 -14.13 3.86 -16.21
N ASP A 30 -12.92 3.73 -16.75
CA ASP A 30 -12.01 2.60 -16.55
C ASP A 30 -10.59 3.10 -16.33
N ASP A 31 -9.70 2.21 -15.89
CA ASP A 31 -8.34 2.57 -15.55
C ASP A 31 -7.52 3.00 -16.78
N GLU A 32 -7.84 2.50 -17.98
CA GLU A 32 -7.12 2.86 -19.20
C GLU A 32 -7.43 4.29 -19.68
N MET A 33 -8.59 4.84 -19.32
CA MET A 33 -8.93 6.24 -19.58
C MET A 33 -8.11 7.21 -18.73
N LEU A 34 -7.70 6.77 -17.53
CA LEU A 34 -6.97 7.59 -16.57
C LEU A 34 -5.46 7.46 -16.73
N ARG A 35 -4.98 6.28 -17.12
CA ARG A 35 -3.55 5.94 -17.22
C ARG A 35 -2.70 6.99 -17.97
N PRO A 36 -3.14 7.58 -19.11
CA PRO A 36 -2.37 8.63 -19.81
C PRO A 36 -2.06 9.87 -18.99
N TYR A 37 -2.82 10.13 -17.91
CA TYR A 37 -2.63 11.28 -17.04
C TYR A 37 -1.68 11.04 -15.87
N PHE A 38 -1.21 9.78 -15.68
CA PHE A 38 -0.36 9.40 -14.57
C PHE A 38 1.01 8.86 -14.98
N PRO A 39 1.84 9.64 -15.72
CA PRO A 39 3.25 9.28 -15.90
C PRO A 39 3.94 9.23 -14.53
N LEU A 40 4.69 8.17 -14.26
CA LEU A 40 5.36 7.95 -12.96
C LEU A 40 6.17 9.16 -12.49
N ASN A 41 6.92 9.80 -13.39
CA ASN A 41 7.72 10.97 -13.00
C ASN A 41 6.84 12.15 -12.59
N HIS A 42 5.73 12.42 -13.29
CA HIS A 42 4.80 13.48 -12.89
C HIS A 42 4.15 13.19 -11.54
N VAL A 43 3.80 11.92 -11.29
CA VAL A 43 3.25 11.47 -10.00
C VAL A 43 4.25 11.73 -8.88
N LEU A 44 5.52 11.38 -9.08
CA LEU A 44 6.58 11.64 -8.08
C LEU A 44 6.81 13.14 -7.87
N ASP A 45 6.89 13.94 -8.94
CA ASP A 45 7.08 15.39 -8.85
C ASP A 45 5.93 16.05 -8.07
N GLY A 46 4.66 15.64 -8.34
CA GLY A 46 3.51 16.15 -7.62
C GLY A 46 3.46 15.70 -6.16
N LEU A 47 3.79 14.44 -5.88
CA LEU A 47 3.92 13.91 -4.53
C LEU A 47 4.95 14.74 -3.73
N PHE A 48 6.12 15.02 -4.32
CA PHE A 48 7.17 15.80 -3.67
C PHE A 48 6.75 17.26 -3.43
N GLU A 49 6.00 17.84 -4.36
CA GLU A 49 5.45 19.19 -4.20
C GLU A 49 4.37 19.24 -3.10
N ILE A 50 3.49 18.24 -3.01
CA ILE A 50 2.51 18.10 -1.92
C ILE A 50 3.24 18.03 -0.58
N VAL A 51 4.25 17.17 -0.46
CA VAL A 51 5.06 17.04 0.76
C VAL A 51 5.73 18.35 1.14
N ARG A 52 6.26 19.10 0.16
CA ARG A 52 6.87 20.39 0.39
C ARG A 52 5.85 21.42 0.92
N ARG A 53 4.67 21.48 0.32
CA ARG A 53 3.60 22.43 0.74
C ARG A 53 3.03 22.07 2.11
N THR A 54 2.81 20.79 2.36
CA THR A 54 2.11 20.33 3.57
C THR A 54 3.04 20.28 4.78
N PHE A 55 4.28 19.80 4.58
CA PHE A 55 5.19 19.50 5.68
C PHE A 55 6.46 20.37 5.70
N GLY A 56 6.70 21.18 4.66
CA GLY A 56 7.92 21.98 4.54
C GLY A 56 9.16 21.13 4.24
N PHE A 57 9.01 19.96 3.60
CA PHE A 57 10.12 19.06 3.27
C PHE A 57 10.40 19.08 1.77
N ARG A 58 11.63 19.40 1.41
CA ARG A 58 12.10 19.38 0.03
C ARG A 58 12.79 18.06 -0.28
N ILE A 59 12.42 17.45 -1.40
CA ILE A 59 12.99 16.20 -1.90
C ILE A 59 13.82 16.49 -3.16
N ALA A 60 15.01 15.95 -3.21
CA ALA A 60 15.92 16.14 -4.34
C ALA A 60 16.52 14.80 -4.79
N GLU A 61 16.49 14.53 -6.09
CA GLU A 61 17.20 13.39 -6.65
C GLU A 61 18.71 13.61 -6.65
N VAL A 62 19.45 12.61 -6.22
CA VAL A 62 20.92 12.62 -6.18
C VAL A 62 21.43 11.46 -7.02
N LYS A 63 22.27 11.77 -8.01
CA LYS A 63 22.93 10.74 -8.82
C LYS A 63 24.00 10.03 -8.01
N ILE A 64 23.84 8.71 -7.88
CA ILE A 64 24.82 7.82 -7.23
C ILE A 64 25.28 6.77 -8.25
N SER A 65 26.51 6.30 -8.09
CA SER A 65 27.14 5.36 -9.04
C SER A 65 26.90 3.88 -8.71
N GLU A 66 26.54 3.58 -7.46
CA GLU A 66 26.39 2.21 -6.99
C GLU A 66 24.96 1.97 -6.55
N VAL A 67 24.19 1.26 -7.40
CA VAL A 67 22.84 0.79 -7.14
C VAL A 67 22.72 -0.67 -7.58
N TRP A 68 21.74 -1.40 -7.07
CA TRP A 68 21.54 -2.83 -7.40
C TRP A 68 20.85 -3.07 -8.73
N HIS A 69 20.28 -2.04 -9.37
CA HIS A 69 19.66 -2.09 -10.69
C HIS A 69 19.65 -0.70 -11.32
N GLU A 70 19.73 -0.61 -12.65
CA GLU A 70 19.79 0.67 -13.40
C GLU A 70 18.55 1.56 -13.23
N ASP A 71 17.37 0.96 -12.96
CA ASP A 71 16.12 1.67 -12.73
C ASP A 71 15.99 2.25 -11.31
N VAL A 72 16.93 1.92 -10.42
CA VAL A 72 16.90 2.40 -9.03
C VAL A 72 17.37 3.84 -8.97
N ARG A 73 16.57 4.68 -8.32
CA ARG A 73 16.89 6.11 -8.12
C ARG A 73 17.08 6.38 -6.63
N TYR A 74 17.90 7.37 -6.32
CA TYR A 74 18.15 7.79 -4.94
C TYR A 74 17.75 9.25 -4.74
N PHE A 75 17.11 9.53 -3.61
CA PHE A 75 16.61 10.84 -3.23
C PHE A 75 17.04 11.20 -1.81
N GLU A 76 17.12 12.49 -1.54
CA GLU A 76 17.38 13.04 -0.21
C GLU A 76 16.25 13.98 0.20
N ILE A 77 15.87 13.91 1.47
CA ILE A 77 14.83 14.73 2.09
C ILE A 77 15.51 15.77 2.96
N PHE A 78 15.12 17.02 2.78
CA PHE A 78 15.64 18.17 3.52
C PHE A 78 14.47 18.93 4.17
N ASP A 79 14.70 19.47 5.36
CA ASP A 79 13.92 20.58 5.87
C ASP A 79 14.10 21.77 4.92
N ASP A 80 13.02 22.31 4.36
CA ASP A 80 13.11 23.33 3.30
C ASP A 80 13.58 24.69 3.85
N ASP A 81 13.24 24.99 5.10
CA ASP A 81 13.64 26.24 5.77
C ASP A 81 15.08 26.16 6.30
N ALA A 82 15.40 25.09 7.03
CA ALA A 82 16.70 24.91 7.66
C ALA A 82 17.78 24.40 6.72
N GLY A 83 17.41 23.80 5.59
CA GLY A 83 18.32 23.11 4.67
C GLY A 83 18.97 21.85 5.25
N THR A 84 18.50 21.39 6.40
CA THR A 84 19.04 20.22 7.10
C THR A 84 18.56 18.93 6.44
N LYS A 85 19.46 17.99 6.16
CA LYS A 85 19.11 16.67 5.66
C LYS A 85 18.41 15.86 6.75
N LEU A 86 17.19 15.40 6.46
CA LEU A 86 16.34 14.62 7.36
C LEU A 86 16.52 13.11 7.14
N GLY A 87 16.61 12.69 5.88
CA GLY A 87 16.72 11.31 5.47
C GLY A 87 17.13 11.14 4.03
N GLY A 88 17.17 9.89 3.58
CA GLY A 88 17.36 9.54 2.19
C GLY A 88 16.62 8.26 1.86
N PHE A 89 16.37 8.04 0.58
CA PHE A 89 15.66 6.82 0.17
C PHE A 89 15.96 6.45 -1.28
N TYR A 90 15.79 5.15 -1.53
CA TYR A 90 15.79 4.59 -2.86
C TYR A 90 14.37 4.37 -3.34
N THR A 91 14.17 4.41 -4.68
CA THR A 91 12.95 3.94 -5.32
C THR A 91 13.27 2.84 -6.32
N ASP A 92 12.47 1.79 -6.31
CA ASP A 92 12.60 0.62 -7.16
C ASP A 92 11.20 0.19 -7.64
N TRP A 93 10.78 0.71 -8.81
CA TRP A 93 9.38 0.68 -9.23
C TRP A 93 9.00 -0.48 -10.14
N PHE A 94 9.97 -1.11 -10.82
CA PHE A 94 9.66 -2.05 -11.90
C PHE A 94 9.91 -3.51 -11.52
N PRO A 95 9.13 -4.45 -12.10
CA PRO A 95 9.25 -5.87 -11.80
C PRO A 95 10.52 -6.47 -12.42
N ARG A 96 11.07 -7.50 -11.78
CA ARG A 96 12.10 -8.40 -12.31
C ARG A 96 12.02 -9.75 -11.61
N SER A 97 12.72 -10.76 -12.11
CA SER A 97 12.59 -12.14 -11.65
C SER A 97 12.89 -12.35 -10.17
N GLU A 98 13.86 -11.60 -9.64
CA GLU A 98 14.33 -11.72 -8.27
C GLU A 98 13.57 -10.83 -7.28
N LYS A 99 12.64 -10.02 -7.78
CA LYS A 99 11.91 -9.06 -6.97
C LYS A 99 10.58 -9.64 -6.47
N ARG A 100 10.27 -9.45 -5.19
CA ARG A 100 8.98 -9.80 -4.59
C ARG A 100 7.83 -9.07 -5.29
N GLN A 101 6.69 -9.70 -5.41
CA GLN A 101 5.47 -9.10 -5.93
C GLN A 101 4.84 -8.11 -4.93
N GLY A 102 4.02 -7.18 -5.45
CA GLY A 102 3.35 -6.15 -4.67
C GLY A 102 4.16 -4.85 -4.59
N ALA A 103 3.76 -3.98 -3.68
CA ALA A 103 4.51 -2.79 -3.29
C ALA A 103 4.83 -2.87 -1.79
N TRP A 104 5.89 -2.21 -1.38
CA TRP A 104 6.29 -2.15 0.02
C TRP A 104 7.32 -1.04 0.26
N MET A 105 7.31 -0.50 1.45
CA MET A 105 8.39 0.28 2.01
C MET A 105 9.24 -0.58 2.95
N ASN A 106 10.56 -0.35 2.96
CA ASN A 106 11.47 -0.94 3.96
C ASN A 106 12.48 0.10 4.45
N ASN A 107 12.91 -0.03 5.71
CA ASN A 107 14.00 0.75 6.26
C ASN A 107 15.33 0.01 6.06
N PHE A 108 16.36 0.74 5.59
CA PHE A 108 17.73 0.24 5.51
C PHE A 108 18.55 0.67 6.73
N VAL A 109 18.36 1.92 7.15
CA VAL A 109 19.04 2.47 8.32
C VAL A 109 18.05 3.26 9.16
N THR A 110 17.92 2.88 10.41
CA THR A 110 17.27 3.72 11.43
C THR A 110 18.30 4.69 11.98
N GLY A 111 18.10 5.98 11.72
CA GLY A 111 18.91 7.05 12.24
C GLY A 111 18.76 7.21 13.75
N GLY A 112 19.47 8.16 14.31
CA GLY A 112 19.40 8.42 15.75
C GLY A 112 20.36 9.54 16.21
N PRO A 113 20.36 9.86 17.52
CA PRO A 113 21.26 10.86 18.09
C PRO A 113 22.72 10.53 17.84
N ARG A 114 23.53 11.57 17.64
CA ARG A 114 25.01 11.53 17.58
C ARG A 114 25.55 12.66 18.43
N ASP A 115 26.86 12.64 18.67
CA ASP A 115 27.55 13.72 19.41
C ASP A 115 27.27 15.10 18.79
N GLU A 116 27.18 15.14 17.46
CA GLU A 116 26.79 16.33 16.72
C GLU A 116 25.51 16.03 15.87
N GLY A 117 24.34 16.39 16.40
CA GLY A 117 23.07 16.34 15.70
C GLY A 117 22.40 14.97 15.66
N PHE A 118 21.77 14.67 14.54
CA PHE A 118 20.97 13.45 14.34
C PHE A 118 21.38 12.75 13.04
N ALA A 119 21.69 11.46 13.11
CA ALA A 119 21.97 10.67 11.90
C ALA A 119 20.71 10.52 11.07
N PRO A 120 20.75 10.79 9.75
CA PRO A 120 19.58 10.63 8.90
C PRO A 120 19.16 9.17 8.76
N HIS A 121 17.86 8.96 8.58
CA HIS A 121 17.28 7.67 8.23
C HIS A 121 17.54 7.35 6.74
N LEU A 122 17.50 6.05 6.40
CA LEU A 122 17.58 5.56 5.03
C LEU A 122 16.51 4.50 4.80
N GLY A 123 15.70 4.67 3.76
CA GLY A 123 14.66 3.74 3.39
C GLY A 123 14.65 3.38 1.90
N VAL A 124 13.72 2.53 1.52
CA VAL A 124 13.43 2.20 0.12
C VAL A 124 11.94 2.02 -0.08
N VAL A 125 11.42 2.51 -1.20
CA VAL A 125 10.08 2.22 -1.68
C VAL A 125 10.19 1.36 -2.93
N CYS A 126 9.45 0.26 -2.95
CA CYS A 126 9.42 -0.68 -4.04
C CYS A 126 8.01 -0.84 -4.60
N GLY A 127 7.92 -1.02 -5.91
CA GLY A 127 6.69 -1.35 -6.64
C GLY A 127 6.92 -2.43 -7.68
N ASN A 128 5.87 -2.79 -8.41
CA ASN A 128 5.93 -3.68 -9.57
C ASN A 128 5.03 -3.12 -10.68
N PHE A 129 5.23 -1.85 -11.01
CA PHE A 129 4.48 -1.12 -12.03
C PHE A 129 4.92 -1.52 -13.43
N THR A 130 4.07 -1.26 -14.41
CA THR A 130 4.41 -1.49 -15.82
C THR A 130 5.58 -0.57 -16.21
N PRO A 131 6.71 -1.11 -16.69
CA PRO A 131 7.85 -0.30 -17.10
C PRO A 131 7.55 0.54 -18.34
N PRO A 132 8.36 1.55 -18.65
CA PRO A 132 8.24 2.32 -19.90
C PRO A 132 8.44 1.39 -21.11
N GLU A 133 7.75 1.70 -22.22
CA GLU A 133 7.86 0.94 -23.47
C GLU A 133 8.17 1.89 -24.64
N GLY A 134 9.35 1.75 -25.24
CA GLY A 134 9.81 2.66 -26.31
C GLY A 134 9.90 4.10 -25.83
N ASP A 135 9.19 5.01 -26.51
CA ASP A 135 9.12 6.44 -26.14
C ASP A 135 8.01 6.73 -25.11
N GLN A 136 7.19 5.75 -24.76
CA GLN A 136 6.12 5.91 -23.79
C GLN A 136 6.67 5.78 -22.36
N PRO A 137 6.44 6.77 -21.48
CA PRO A 137 6.86 6.67 -20.08
C PRO A 137 6.07 5.57 -19.34
N ALA A 138 6.54 5.18 -18.16
CA ALA A 138 5.76 4.33 -17.27
C ALA A 138 4.47 5.07 -16.88
N LEU A 139 3.33 4.52 -17.27
CA LEU A 139 2.01 5.08 -17.00
C LEU A 139 1.30 4.25 -15.93
N LEU A 140 0.86 4.90 -14.86
CA LEU A 140 0.23 4.27 -13.71
C LEU A 140 -1.30 4.23 -13.86
N THR A 141 -1.94 3.21 -13.28
CA THR A 141 -3.35 3.27 -12.94
C THR A 141 -3.55 4.19 -11.73
N HIS A 142 -4.76 4.69 -11.51
CA HIS A 142 -5.07 5.47 -10.30
C HIS A 142 -4.76 4.69 -9.02
N ARG A 143 -5.02 3.39 -8.98
CA ARG A 143 -4.67 2.51 -7.85
C ARG A 143 -3.15 2.43 -7.61
N GLU A 144 -2.35 2.40 -8.67
CA GLU A 144 -0.88 2.43 -8.53
C GLU A 144 -0.40 3.79 -8.03
N VAL A 145 -1.11 4.89 -8.37
CA VAL A 145 -0.87 6.21 -7.78
C VAL A 145 -1.18 6.19 -6.28
N GLU A 146 -2.35 5.68 -5.86
CA GLU A 146 -2.67 5.50 -4.43
C GLU A 146 -1.60 4.68 -3.71
N THR A 147 -1.17 3.56 -4.30
CA THR A 147 -0.11 2.71 -3.75
C THR A 147 1.21 3.48 -3.60
N THR A 148 1.57 4.32 -4.57
CA THR A 148 2.78 5.15 -4.51
C THR A 148 2.72 6.11 -3.32
N PHE A 149 1.58 6.77 -3.11
CA PHE A 149 1.37 7.69 -2.00
C PHE A 149 1.37 6.96 -0.66
N HIS A 150 0.75 5.79 -0.59
CA HIS A 150 0.73 4.91 0.59
C HIS A 150 2.14 4.53 1.04
N GLU A 151 2.92 3.91 0.17
CA GLU A 151 4.29 3.48 0.49
C GLU A 151 5.19 4.66 0.83
N PHE A 152 4.94 5.80 0.18
CA PHE A 152 5.66 7.02 0.50
C PHE A 152 5.26 7.59 1.86
N GLY A 153 4.03 7.39 2.32
CA GLY A 153 3.59 7.75 3.67
C GLY A 153 4.38 7.02 4.75
N HIS A 154 4.62 5.72 4.60
CA HIS A 154 5.52 4.95 5.46
C HIS A 154 6.96 5.47 5.41
N LEU A 155 7.45 5.76 4.21
CA LEU A 155 8.80 6.28 4.02
C LEU A 155 8.98 7.64 4.71
N LEU A 156 8.02 8.54 4.54
CA LEU A 156 8.06 9.86 5.17
C LEU A 156 8.06 9.73 6.69
N HIS A 157 7.17 8.91 7.23
CA HIS A 157 7.12 8.59 8.66
C HIS A 157 8.48 8.10 9.18
N HIS A 158 9.14 7.21 8.44
CA HIS A 158 10.48 6.73 8.78
C HIS A 158 11.53 7.84 8.71
N CYS A 159 11.61 8.55 7.60
CA CYS A 159 12.70 9.48 7.32
C CYS A 159 12.69 10.75 8.15
N VAL A 160 11.50 11.21 8.60
CA VAL A 160 11.37 12.44 9.40
C VAL A 160 11.32 12.19 10.91
N SER A 161 11.39 10.94 11.34
CA SER A 161 11.41 10.57 12.75
C SER A 161 12.56 11.25 13.49
N ARG A 162 12.28 11.71 14.73
CA ARG A 162 13.27 12.30 15.64
C ARG A 162 13.32 11.57 16.97
N VAL A 163 12.79 10.34 17.01
CA VAL A 163 12.79 9.51 18.20
C VAL A 163 14.23 9.05 18.50
N GLU A 164 14.68 9.28 19.73
CA GLU A 164 16.06 9.02 20.14
C GLU A 164 16.37 7.53 20.35
N ILE A 165 15.32 6.70 20.56
CA ILE A 165 15.45 5.27 20.77
C ILE A 165 15.20 4.55 19.44
N PRO A 166 16.22 3.94 18.78
CA PRO A 166 16.07 3.37 17.45
C PRO A 166 14.99 2.29 17.33
N SER A 167 14.76 1.51 18.38
CA SER A 167 13.71 0.48 18.41
C SER A 167 12.28 1.03 18.45
N LEU A 168 12.11 2.35 18.65
CA LEU A 168 10.84 3.05 18.67
C LEU A 168 10.78 4.13 17.57
N ALA A 169 11.79 4.23 16.73
CA ALA A 169 11.92 5.27 15.71
C ALA A 169 11.31 4.84 14.36
N GLY A 170 10.82 5.81 13.62
CA GLY A 170 10.26 5.60 12.28
C GLY A 170 9.04 4.69 12.32
N ILE A 171 9.05 3.67 11.47
CA ILE A 171 7.96 2.68 11.36
C ILE A 171 7.94 1.64 12.51
N ASN A 172 8.85 1.73 13.48
CA ASN A 172 8.86 0.85 14.67
C ASN A 172 7.84 1.36 15.71
N VAL A 173 6.59 1.36 15.35
CA VAL A 173 5.44 1.79 16.16
C VAL A 173 4.48 0.63 16.39
N ALA A 174 3.45 0.84 17.20
CA ALA A 174 2.38 -0.15 17.34
C ALA A 174 1.72 -0.42 15.98
N TRP A 175 1.37 -1.67 15.73
CA TRP A 175 0.81 -2.09 14.44
C TRP A 175 -0.49 -1.39 14.08
N ASP A 176 -1.32 -1.07 15.06
CA ASP A 176 -2.57 -0.32 14.89
C ASP A 176 -2.37 1.20 14.63
N TRP A 177 -1.11 1.64 14.56
CA TRP A 177 -0.72 3.01 14.18
C TRP A 177 0.06 3.07 12.86
N VAL A 178 0.73 1.98 12.48
CA VAL A 178 1.71 1.99 11.39
C VAL A 178 1.11 2.41 10.04
N GLU A 179 -0.15 2.07 9.78
CA GLU A 179 -0.84 2.39 8.53
C GLU A 179 -1.46 3.81 8.49
N LEU A 180 -1.50 4.54 9.61
CA LEU A 180 -2.09 5.87 9.63
C LEU A 180 -1.38 6.86 8.70
N PRO A 181 -0.03 6.99 8.72
CA PRO A 181 0.64 7.92 7.83
C PRO A 181 0.51 7.54 6.34
N SER A 182 0.49 6.23 6.03
CA SER A 182 0.34 5.74 4.66
C SER A 182 -1.07 5.99 4.11
N GLN A 183 -2.11 5.64 4.85
CA GLN A 183 -3.50 5.89 4.46
C GLN A 183 -3.84 7.38 4.37
N LEU A 184 -3.29 8.20 5.28
CA LEU A 184 -3.46 9.65 5.22
C LEU A 184 -2.93 10.23 3.90
N MET A 185 -1.81 9.73 3.40
CA MET A 185 -1.25 10.19 2.13
C MET A 185 -2.11 9.80 0.92
N GLU A 186 -2.86 8.70 0.96
CA GLU A 186 -3.76 8.29 -0.12
C GLU A 186 -4.84 9.34 -0.42
N ASN A 187 -5.28 10.13 0.59
CA ASN A 187 -6.33 11.12 0.41
C ASN A 187 -6.00 12.17 -0.67
N TRP A 188 -4.71 12.55 -0.81
CA TRP A 188 -4.27 13.49 -1.83
C TRP A 188 -4.53 13.02 -3.27
N THR A 189 -4.67 11.72 -3.48
CA THR A 189 -4.98 11.16 -4.81
C THR A 189 -6.45 11.28 -5.20
N TRP A 190 -7.30 11.78 -4.29
CA TRP A 190 -8.73 12.00 -4.48
C TRP A 190 -9.13 13.48 -4.43
N GLU A 191 -8.17 14.38 -4.25
CA GLU A 191 -8.40 15.82 -4.20
C GLU A 191 -7.98 16.46 -5.53
N LYS A 192 -8.89 17.26 -6.15
CA LYS A 192 -8.66 17.84 -7.47
C LYS A 192 -7.44 18.74 -7.50
N GLU A 193 -7.28 19.59 -6.48
CA GLU A 193 -6.15 20.51 -6.36
C GLU A 193 -4.81 19.79 -6.31
N ALA A 194 -4.78 18.65 -5.65
CA ALA A 194 -3.58 17.80 -5.59
C ALA A 194 -3.32 17.10 -6.93
N LEU A 195 -4.37 16.53 -7.55
CA LEU A 195 -4.27 15.89 -8.85
C LEU A 195 -3.80 16.86 -9.94
N ASP A 196 -4.22 18.11 -9.92
CA ASP A 196 -3.81 19.13 -10.90
C ASP A 196 -2.30 19.42 -10.88
N LEU A 197 -1.61 19.07 -9.80
CA LEU A 197 -0.15 19.18 -9.75
C LEU A 197 0.53 18.16 -10.65
N PHE A 198 -0.02 16.93 -10.76
CA PHE A 198 0.66 15.82 -11.41
C PHE A 198 -0.16 15.03 -12.44
N ALA A 199 -1.49 15.03 -12.35
CA ALA A 199 -2.35 14.30 -13.28
C ALA A 199 -2.43 15.02 -14.64
N LYS A 200 -1.36 14.89 -15.43
CA LYS A 200 -1.20 15.57 -16.73
C LYS A 200 -0.93 14.55 -17.82
N HIS A 201 -1.67 14.68 -18.93
CA HIS A 201 -1.54 13.78 -20.05
C HIS A 201 -0.10 13.77 -20.59
N PHE A 202 0.48 12.58 -20.76
CA PHE A 202 1.90 12.41 -21.05
C PHE A 202 2.35 13.01 -22.40
N GLU A 203 1.44 13.16 -23.37
CA GLU A 203 1.74 13.77 -24.67
C GLU A 203 1.37 15.25 -24.71
N SER A 204 0.13 15.62 -24.29
CA SER A 204 -0.37 16.99 -24.45
C SER A 204 -0.01 17.90 -23.27
N GLY A 205 0.28 17.35 -22.09
CA GLY A 205 0.48 18.10 -20.85
C GLY A 205 -0.80 18.67 -20.24
N GLU A 206 -1.96 18.37 -20.83
CA GLU A 206 -3.26 18.82 -20.31
C GLU A 206 -3.57 18.11 -18.99
N VAL A 207 -4.13 18.86 -18.04
CA VAL A 207 -4.56 18.31 -16.74
C VAL A 207 -5.75 17.35 -16.91
N LEU A 208 -5.93 16.46 -15.94
CA LEU A 208 -7.09 15.56 -15.91
C LEU A 208 -8.39 16.36 -16.00
N PRO A 209 -9.23 16.13 -17.02
CA PRO A 209 -10.51 16.85 -17.19
C PRO A 209 -11.45 16.65 -16.00
N ASP A 210 -12.20 17.72 -15.66
CA ASP A 210 -13.15 17.69 -14.54
C ASP A 210 -14.21 16.59 -14.71
N GLU A 211 -14.67 16.32 -15.92
CA GLU A 211 -15.62 15.24 -16.20
C GLU A 211 -15.05 13.85 -15.87
N LEU A 212 -13.77 13.61 -16.12
CA LEU A 212 -13.13 12.34 -15.75
C LEU A 212 -12.90 12.26 -14.24
N PHE A 213 -12.55 13.37 -13.62
CA PHE A 213 -12.42 13.45 -12.16
C PHE A 213 -13.75 13.18 -11.46
N ASP A 214 -14.86 13.78 -11.93
CA ASP A 214 -16.20 13.53 -11.40
C ASP A 214 -16.61 12.06 -11.54
N CYS A 215 -16.29 11.43 -12.67
CA CYS A 215 -16.51 10.00 -12.87
C CYS A 215 -15.67 9.15 -11.91
N LEU A 216 -14.42 9.52 -11.67
CA LEU A 216 -13.52 8.87 -10.72
C LEU A 216 -14.09 8.94 -9.31
N LEU A 217 -14.50 10.14 -8.85
CA LEU A 217 -15.12 10.33 -7.53
C LEU A 217 -16.43 9.54 -7.39
N ALA A 218 -17.28 9.54 -8.41
CA ALA A 218 -18.51 8.77 -8.40
C ALA A 218 -18.25 7.26 -8.27
N ALA A 219 -17.14 6.78 -8.83
CA ALA A 219 -16.73 5.37 -8.75
C ALA A 219 -15.99 5.01 -7.46
N ARG A 220 -15.53 5.97 -6.65
CA ARG A 220 -14.72 5.74 -5.44
C ARG A 220 -15.35 4.72 -4.48
N ARG A 221 -16.65 4.78 -4.30
CA ARG A 221 -17.39 3.89 -3.39
C ARG A 221 -17.97 2.65 -4.07
N TYR A 222 -17.65 2.44 -5.36
CA TYR A 222 -18.12 1.26 -6.07
C TYR A 222 -17.54 0.00 -5.43
N MET A 223 -18.41 -0.97 -5.13
CA MET A 223 -18.06 -2.19 -4.40
C MET A 223 -17.47 -1.96 -2.98
N GLY A 224 -17.59 -0.75 -2.41
CA GLY A 224 -17.03 -0.42 -1.09
C GLY A 224 -17.52 -1.35 0.03
N GLY A 225 -18.80 -1.70 0.05
CA GLY A 225 -19.33 -2.67 1.01
C GLY A 225 -18.70 -4.05 0.90
N TRP A 226 -18.39 -4.51 -0.33
CA TRP A 226 -17.68 -5.78 -0.53
C TRP A 226 -16.21 -5.68 -0.09
N ALA A 227 -15.54 -4.58 -0.40
CA ALA A 227 -14.17 -4.34 0.04
C ALA A 227 -14.08 -4.33 1.57
N GLN A 228 -15.01 -3.65 2.24
CA GLN A 228 -15.09 -3.60 3.70
C GLN A 228 -15.35 -5.00 4.31
N MET A 229 -16.29 -5.76 3.77
CA MET A 229 -16.54 -7.13 4.23
C MET A 229 -15.32 -8.02 4.04
N ARG A 230 -14.55 -7.82 2.98
CA ARG A 230 -13.29 -8.54 2.77
C ARG A 230 -12.26 -8.18 3.84
N GLN A 231 -12.06 -6.90 4.16
CA GLN A 231 -11.13 -6.47 5.22
C GLN A 231 -11.56 -7.03 6.59
N LEU A 232 -12.84 -6.97 6.92
CA LEU A 232 -13.39 -7.58 8.14
C LEU A 232 -13.13 -9.08 8.20
N SER A 233 -13.31 -9.79 7.08
CA SER A 233 -13.03 -11.24 7.04
C SER A 233 -11.57 -11.55 7.33
N LEU A 234 -10.63 -10.77 6.76
CA LEU A 234 -9.20 -10.95 6.96
C LEU A 234 -8.79 -10.71 8.41
N GLY A 235 -9.24 -9.60 9.01
CA GLY A 235 -8.99 -9.30 10.42
C GLY A 235 -9.62 -10.32 11.37
N THR A 236 -10.85 -10.76 11.09
CA THR A 236 -11.53 -11.79 11.91
C THR A 236 -10.79 -13.12 11.88
N ILE A 237 -10.36 -13.56 10.70
CA ILE A 237 -9.61 -14.81 10.53
C ILE A 237 -8.25 -14.71 11.22
N ASP A 238 -7.53 -13.61 11.04
CA ASP A 238 -6.26 -13.37 11.70
C ASP A 238 -6.40 -13.50 13.23
N LEU A 239 -7.31 -12.75 13.84
CA LEU A 239 -7.53 -12.80 15.28
C LEU A 239 -7.94 -14.21 15.73
N ALA A 240 -8.86 -14.88 15.04
CA ALA A 240 -9.32 -16.20 15.39
C ALA A 240 -8.20 -17.25 15.31
N LEU A 241 -7.35 -17.19 14.30
CA LEU A 241 -6.18 -18.08 14.19
C LEU A 241 -5.26 -17.97 15.41
N HIS A 242 -5.05 -16.76 15.91
CA HIS A 242 -4.11 -16.50 17.01
C HIS A 242 -4.71 -16.65 18.40
N THR A 243 -6.02 -16.43 18.55
CA THR A 243 -6.68 -16.47 19.87
C THR A 243 -7.43 -17.78 20.15
N GLU A 244 -7.96 -18.42 19.10
CA GLU A 244 -8.79 -19.62 19.26
C GLU A 244 -8.06 -20.89 18.81
N LEU A 245 -7.41 -20.88 17.64
CA LEU A 245 -6.78 -22.07 17.05
C LEU A 245 -5.35 -22.33 17.59
N ALA A 246 -4.52 -21.29 17.65
CA ALA A 246 -3.12 -21.45 18.08
C ALA A 246 -2.97 -22.02 19.49
N PRO A 247 -3.79 -21.68 20.51
CA PRO A 247 -3.74 -22.34 21.82
C PRO A 247 -4.05 -23.83 21.76
N VAL A 248 -5.00 -24.23 20.92
CA VAL A 248 -5.40 -25.66 20.78
C VAL A 248 -4.29 -26.47 20.12
N LEU A 249 -3.62 -25.93 19.12
CA LEU A 249 -2.51 -26.59 18.41
C LEU A 249 -1.25 -26.70 19.29
N ARG A 250 -1.10 -25.82 20.29
CA ARG A 250 0.05 -25.84 21.23
C ARG A 250 -0.10 -26.83 22.37
N ASP A 251 -1.29 -27.30 22.69
CA ASP A 251 -1.59 -28.13 23.86
C ASP A 251 -0.94 -29.53 23.81
N GLY A 252 -0.23 -29.88 22.73
CA GLY A 252 0.50 -31.13 22.56
C GLY A 252 2.04 -31.00 22.48
N SER A 253 2.62 -29.78 22.50
CA SER A 253 4.04 -29.58 22.17
C SER A 253 4.75 -28.46 22.95
N GLU A 254 4.40 -28.23 24.22
CA GLU A 254 5.10 -27.19 25.02
C GLU A 254 6.62 -27.44 25.14
N ASP A 255 7.08 -28.68 24.92
CA ASP A 255 8.48 -29.08 25.08
C ASP A 255 9.28 -29.19 23.77
N ASP A 256 8.66 -29.03 22.59
CA ASP A 256 9.38 -29.16 21.31
C ASP A 256 8.98 -28.06 20.29
N PRO A 257 9.72 -26.94 20.24
CA PRO A 257 9.50 -25.88 19.26
C PRO A 257 9.77 -26.28 17.80
N GLY A 258 10.24 -27.50 17.56
CA GLY A 258 10.51 -28.08 16.24
C GLY A 258 9.54 -29.18 15.83
N ALA A 259 8.47 -29.44 16.59
CA ALA A 259 7.48 -30.46 16.23
C ALA A 259 6.88 -30.16 14.85
N GLU A 260 7.04 -31.10 13.91
CA GLU A 260 6.43 -31.00 12.58
C GLU A 260 4.91 -31.05 12.70
N ILE A 261 4.23 -30.03 12.14
CA ILE A 261 2.79 -30.02 11.99
C ILE A 261 2.40 -31.12 10.99
N ASP A 262 1.66 -32.09 11.44
CA ASP A 262 1.15 -33.18 10.60
C ASP A 262 0.12 -32.63 9.57
N ALA A 263 -0.01 -33.32 8.45
CA ALA A 263 -0.94 -32.94 7.37
C ALA A 263 -2.43 -32.92 7.82
N SER A 264 -2.79 -33.64 8.89
CA SER A 264 -4.16 -33.58 9.48
C SER A 264 -4.41 -32.23 10.14
N GLN A 265 -3.43 -31.66 10.85
CA GLN A 265 -3.51 -30.34 11.45
C GLN A 265 -3.59 -29.23 10.39
N GLY A 266 -2.91 -29.40 9.25
CA GLY A 266 -3.06 -28.49 8.09
C GLY A 266 -4.50 -28.45 7.55
N ASN A 267 -5.18 -29.57 7.50
CA ASN A 267 -6.59 -29.65 7.10
C ASN A 267 -7.52 -28.98 8.14
N GLU A 268 -7.22 -29.12 9.42
CA GLU A 268 -7.96 -28.44 10.50
C GLU A 268 -7.82 -26.92 10.41
N VAL A 269 -6.62 -26.40 10.16
CA VAL A 269 -6.38 -24.97 9.96
C VAL A 269 -7.17 -24.44 8.76
N MET A 270 -7.20 -25.19 7.65
CA MET A 270 -7.97 -24.80 6.47
C MET A 270 -9.48 -24.81 6.73
N ALA A 271 -10.00 -25.84 7.38
CA ALA A 271 -11.42 -25.95 7.73
C ALA A 271 -11.84 -24.84 8.70
N PHE A 272 -11.02 -24.53 9.69
CA PHE A 272 -11.23 -23.42 10.61
C PHE A 272 -11.33 -22.08 9.87
N GLY A 273 -10.38 -21.81 8.94
CA GLY A 273 -10.41 -20.61 8.13
C GLY A 273 -11.65 -20.49 7.24
N GLU A 274 -12.09 -21.60 6.63
CA GLU A 274 -13.32 -21.65 5.83
C GLU A 274 -14.56 -21.34 6.68
N GLU A 275 -14.67 -21.90 7.87
CA GLU A 275 -15.78 -21.64 8.82
C GLU A 275 -15.83 -20.14 9.20
N ARG A 276 -14.70 -19.55 9.53
CA ARG A 276 -14.62 -18.13 9.91
C ARG A 276 -14.85 -17.17 8.75
N PHE A 277 -14.53 -17.60 7.52
CA PHE A 277 -14.81 -16.82 6.32
C PHE A 277 -16.27 -16.88 5.85
N ALA A 278 -16.97 -17.98 6.11
CA ALA A 278 -18.32 -18.23 5.61
C ALA A 278 -19.33 -17.09 5.82
N PRO A 279 -19.36 -16.38 6.98
CA PRO A 279 -20.27 -15.25 7.19
C PRO A 279 -20.04 -14.05 6.26
N PHE A 280 -18.84 -13.93 5.71
CA PHE A 280 -18.41 -12.83 4.83
C PHE A 280 -18.52 -13.20 3.35
N ALA A 281 -18.74 -14.47 3.03
CA ALA A 281 -18.84 -14.95 1.66
C ALA A 281 -20.21 -14.58 1.06
N PRO A 282 -20.26 -13.92 -0.11
CA PRO A 282 -21.53 -13.58 -0.77
C PRO A 282 -22.28 -14.81 -1.29
N ASN A 283 -21.60 -15.95 -1.42
CA ASN A 283 -22.13 -17.22 -1.88
C ASN A 283 -21.34 -18.37 -1.25
N PRO A 284 -22.00 -19.43 -0.71
CA PRO A 284 -21.33 -20.60 -0.14
C PRO A 284 -20.33 -21.29 -1.08
N ASN A 285 -20.50 -21.17 -2.40
CA ASN A 285 -19.58 -21.73 -3.38
C ASN A 285 -18.26 -20.93 -3.52
N PHE A 286 -18.16 -19.76 -2.89
CA PHE A 286 -16.90 -19.00 -2.74
C PHE A 286 -16.01 -19.52 -1.61
N ALA A 287 -16.46 -20.55 -0.90
CA ALA A 287 -15.80 -21.12 0.27
C ALA A 287 -14.52 -21.93 -0.02
N GLN A 288 -13.99 -21.95 -1.25
CA GLN A 288 -12.64 -22.47 -1.48
C GLN A 288 -11.60 -21.45 -1.04
N PHE A 289 -11.36 -21.44 0.26
CA PHE A 289 -10.51 -20.48 0.94
C PHE A 289 -9.02 -20.86 0.81
N HIS A 290 -8.47 -20.67 -0.38
CA HIS A 290 -7.02 -20.86 -0.60
C HIS A 290 -6.16 -19.66 -0.10
N MET A 291 -6.78 -18.66 0.52
CA MET A 291 -6.10 -17.43 0.87
C MET A 291 -5.13 -17.61 2.04
N LEU A 292 -5.40 -18.50 3.01
CA LEU A 292 -4.49 -18.73 4.13
C LEU A 292 -3.08 -19.10 3.68
N THR A 293 -2.96 -19.93 2.65
CA THR A 293 -1.64 -20.37 2.12
C THR A 293 -0.86 -19.25 1.40
N SER A 294 -1.51 -18.12 1.11
CA SER A 294 -0.92 -16.96 0.44
C SER A 294 -1.03 -15.67 1.26
N PHE A 295 -1.47 -15.77 2.52
CA PHE A 295 -1.67 -14.62 3.40
C PHE A 295 -0.34 -14.16 4.01
N SER A 296 0.49 -13.59 3.15
CA SER A 296 1.85 -13.16 3.49
C SER A 296 1.90 -12.11 4.61
N HIS A 297 0.88 -11.28 4.77
CA HIS A 297 0.79 -10.31 5.87
C HIS A 297 0.96 -10.97 7.25
N LEU A 298 0.28 -12.11 7.48
CA LEU A 298 0.33 -12.81 8.76
C LEU A 298 1.65 -13.57 8.96
N PHE A 299 2.13 -14.25 7.89
CA PHE A 299 3.21 -15.23 8.01
C PHE A 299 4.59 -14.72 7.59
N ALA A 300 4.65 -13.57 6.90
CA ALA A 300 5.90 -12.97 6.43
C ALA A 300 5.94 -11.44 6.56
N GLY A 301 4.82 -10.78 6.81
CA GLY A 301 4.69 -9.32 6.89
C GLY A 301 4.70 -8.75 8.31
N GLY A 302 4.63 -9.60 9.34
CA GLY A 302 4.60 -9.15 10.74
C GLY A 302 3.21 -8.77 11.29
N TYR A 303 2.13 -8.91 10.51
CA TYR A 303 0.77 -8.54 10.89
C TYR A 303 0.02 -9.67 11.63
N ALA A 304 0.70 -10.64 12.22
CA ALA A 304 0.09 -11.70 13.01
C ALA A 304 -0.68 -11.11 14.20
N ALA A 305 -1.97 -11.43 14.31
CA ALA A 305 -2.93 -10.86 15.26
C ALA A 305 -3.08 -9.32 15.18
N ALA A 306 -2.66 -8.72 14.08
CA ALA A 306 -2.62 -7.27 13.90
C ALA A 306 -3.21 -6.77 12.56
N TYR A 307 -3.79 -7.67 11.73
CA TYR A 307 -4.35 -7.27 10.43
C TYR A 307 -5.51 -6.27 10.54
N TYR A 308 -6.20 -6.23 11.68
CA TYR A 308 -7.25 -5.23 11.96
C TYR A 308 -6.74 -3.79 11.88
N SER A 309 -5.41 -3.58 11.95
CA SER A 309 -4.76 -2.27 11.94
C SER A 309 -5.14 -1.40 10.72
N TYR A 310 -5.36 -2.04 9.55
CA TYR A 310 -5.81 -1.33 8.35
C TYR A 310 -7.14 -0.60 8.56
N LEU A 311 -8.14 -1.29 9.11
CA LEU A 311 -9.44 -0.68 9.40
C LEU A 311 -9.39 0.31 10.58
N TRP A 312 -8.54 0.05 11.56
CA TRP A 312 -8.33 0.93 12.69
C TRP A 312 -7.68 2.25 12.25
N SER A 313 -6.66 2.17 11.41
CA SER A 313 -5.99 3.35 10.85
C SER A 313 -6.90 4.14 9.90
N GLU A 314 -7.81 3.48 9.16
CA GLU A 314 -8.82 4.16 8.34
C GLU A 314 -9.76 5.04 9.18
N VAL A 315 -10.10 4.62 10.41
CA VAL A 315 -10.88 5.47 11.35
C VAL A 315 -10.06 6.67 11.78
N LEU A 316 -8.79 6.49 12.12
CA LEU A 316 -7.89 7.58 12.54
C LEU A 316 -7.60 8.55 11.39
N ASP A 317 -7.43 8.04 10.17
CA ASP A 317 -7.27 8.83 8.96
C ASP A 317 -8.50 9.71 8.71
N ALA A 318 -9.70 9.14 8.75
CA ALA A 318 -10.95 9.86 8.58
C ALA A 318 -11.13 10.98 9.65
N ASP A 319 -10.70 10.74 10.89
CA ASP A 319 -10.72 11.73 11.95
C ASP A 319 -9.72 12.87 11.69
N ALA A 320 -8.50 12.52 11.30
CA ALA A 320 -7.44 13.49 10.95
C ALA A 320 -7.86 14.39 9.77
N VAL A 321 -8.42 13.82 8.72
CA VAL A 321 -8.92 14.56 7.54
C VAL A 321 -10.08 15.48 7.96
N SER A 322 -11.05 14.97 8.73
CA SER A 322 -12.17 15.78 9.23
C SER A 322 -11.71 16.96 10.07
N TYR A 323 -10.74 16.75 10.97
CA TYR A 323 -10.16 17.80 11.78
C TYR A 323 -9.45 18.86 10.93
N THR A 324 -8.69 18.45 9.93
CA THR A 324 -7.94 19.34 9.03
C THR A 324 -8.89 20.22 8.22
N HIS A 325 -9.96 19.66 7.65
CA HIS A 325 -10.97 20.43 6.91
C HIS A 325 -11.77 21.41 7.79
N LEU A 326 -11.94 21.11 9.07
CA LEU A 326 -12.66 21.99 10.01
C LEU A 326 -11.78 23.09 10.60
N THR A 327 -10.48 22.88 10.73
CA THR A 327 -9.59 23.76 11.49
C THR A 327 -8.56 24.52 10.68
N LEU A 328 -8.21 24.03 9.48
CA LEU A 328 -7.24 24.67 8.59
C LEU A 328 -7.91 25.04 7.27
N PRO A 329 -8.17 26.34 7.02
CA PRO A 329 -8.60 26.77 5.71
C PRO A 329 -7.44 26.54 4.74
N THR A 330 -7.62 25.59 3.83
CA THR A 330 -6.89 25.34 2.58
C THR A 330 -5.39 25.69 2.61
N ILE A 331 -4.58 24.71 2.91
CA ILE A 331 -3.10 24.83 2.83
C ILE A 331 -2.59 24.65 1.38
N LEU A 332 -3.45 24.27 0.44
CA LEU A 332 -3.12 24.14 -0.98
C LEU A 332 -3.44 25.40 -1.77
#